data_1d46ad3b172dc4c6f0badbf048347607
#
_entry.id   1d46ad3b172dc4c6f0badbf048347607
#
_cell.length_a   1.000
_cell.length_b   1.000
_cell.length_c   1.000
_cell.angle_alpha   90.00
_cell.angle_beta   90.00
_cell.angle_gamma   90.00
#
_symmetry.space_group_name_H-M   'P 1'
#
loop_
_entity.id
_entity.type
_entity.pdbx_description
1 polymer ?
#
loop_
_entity_poly.entity_id
_entity_poly.type
_entity_poly.pdbx_seq_one_letter_code
_entity_poly.pdbx_strand_id
1 'polypeptide(L)'
;MTGLENTRPGQGIGAEEESDLPVLEPVLTYQILLPDDCDVHKMLLNLKILEEEEPELHIVWEEQTSEIHVQLMGDVQIEILQRMIKERFGVLVEFGEGSIVYKETITAPVEGVGHFEPLRHYAEVHLRLEPGERGSGMQFAAECSEDILDRNWQRLVLTH
;
A
#
# COMPACT_ATOMS: atom_id res chain seq x y z
N MET A 1 7.12 -22.40 14.33
CA MET A 1 6.51 -23.21 13.26
C MET A 1 7.33 -23.02 12.00
N THR A 2 7.59 -24.08 11.25
CA THR A 2 8.31 -24.02 9.97
C THR A 2 7.37 -24.45 8.85
N GLY A 3 7.51 -23.91 7.64
CA GLY A 3 6.71 -24.28 6.47
C GLY A 3 5.47 -23.45 6.20
N LEU A 4 5.38 -22.27 6.80
CA LEU A 4 4.32 -21.29 6.52
C LEU A 4 4.93 -20.18 5.65
N GLU A 5 4.91 -20.36 4.33
CA GLU A 5 5.57 -19.45 3.39
C GLU A 5 4.76 -18.17 3.09
N ASN A 6 3.45 -18.18 3.39
CA ASN A 6 2.53 -17.08 3.04
C ASN A 6 1.77 -16.51 4.26
N THR A 7 2.36 -16.58 5.45
CA THR A 7 1.74 -16.00 6.64
C THR A 7 2.24 -14.58 6.88
N ARG A 8 1.33 -13.71 7.34
CA ARG A 8 1.61 -12.31 7.67
C ARG A 8 1.40 -12.07 9.17
N PRO A 9 2.09 -11.09 9.77
CA PRO A 9 1.79 -10.66 11.13
C PRO A 9 0.31 -10.27 11.26
N GLY A 10 -0.34 -10.70 12.34
CA GLY A 10 -1.77 -10.46 12.57
C GLY A 10 -2.72 -11.44 11.90
N GLN A 11 -2.24 -12.30 11.02
CA GLN A 11 -3.07 -13.32 10.38
C GLN A 11 -3.44 -14.43 11.36
N GLY A 12 -4.74 -14.73 11.47
CA GLY A 12 -5.24 -15.86 12.24
C GLY A 12 -4.81 -17.20 11.63
N ILE A 13 -4.41 -18.16 12.48
CA ILE A 13 -4.01 -19.50 12.05
C ILE A 13 -5.02 -20.52 12.58
N GLY A 14 -5.62 -21.26 11.64
CA GLY A 14 -6.58 -22.30 11.97
C GLY A 14 -7.96 -21.75 12.34
N ALA A 15 -8.35 -21.85 13.62
CA ALA A 15 -9.62 -21.37 14.12
C ALA A 15 -9.54 -19.99 14.79
N GLU A 16 -8.37 -19.37 14.80
CA GLU A 16 -8.17 -18.02 15.35
C GLU A 16 -8.62 -16.98 14.32
N GLU A 17 -9.29 -15.94 14.80
CA GLU A 17 -9.63 -14.77 14.00
C GLU A 17 -8.39 -13.91 13.74
N GLU A 18 -8.40 -13.13 12.66
CA GLU A 18 -7.37 -12.15 12.39
C GLU A 18 -7.35 -11.12 13.53
N SER A 19 -6.15 -10.77 14.00
CA SER A 19 -6.02 -9.72 15.02
C SER A 19 -6.02 -8.36 14.34
N ASP A 20 -6.80 -7.42 14.89
CA ASP A 20 -6.65 -6.01 14.59
C ASP A 20 -5.25 -5.57 15.04
N LEU A 21 -4.33 -5.44 14.09
CA LEU A 21 -3.05 -4.82 14.39
C LEU A 21 -3.33 -3.37 14.81
N PRO A 22 -2.78 -2.90 15.93
CA PRO A 22 -2.87 -1.49 16.29
C PRO A 22 -2.11 -0.70 15.21
N VAL A 23 -2.84 -0.14 14.26
CA VAL A 23 -2.28 0.64 13.17
C VAL A 23 -1.94 2.02 13.73
N LEU A 24 -0.75 2.16 14.26
CA LEU A 24 -0.14 3.47 14.40
C LEU A 24 0.24 3.92 12.99
N GLU A 25 -0.51 4.87 12.46
CA GLU A 25 -0.24 5.39 11.12
C GLU A 25 1.05 6.23 11.12
N PRO A 26 1.98 5.97 10.20
CA PRO A 26 3.17 6.79 10.06
C PRO A 26 2.81 8.22 9.66
N VAL A 27 3.53 9.19 10.23
CA VAL A 27 3.28 10.62 10.03
C VAL A 27 4.37 11.32 9.22
N LEU A 28 5.51 10.67 9.05
CA LEU A 28 6.66 11.23 8.34
C LEU A 28 7.04 10.34 7.16
N THR A 29 7.39 10.95 6.04
CA THR A 29 7.95 10.27 4.87
C THR A 29 9.39 10.70 4.67
N TYR A 30 10.27 9.75 4.38
CA TYR A 30 11.69 9.96 4.12
C TYR A 30 12.07 9.32 2.79
N GLN A 31 12.85 10.04 1.99
CA GLN A 31 13.47 9.44 0.80
C GLN A 31 14.60 8.51 1.23
N ILE A 32 14.68 7.32 0.64
CA ILE A 32 15.81 6.41 0.82
C ILE A 32 16.84 6.71 -0.27
N LEU A 33 17.99 7.20 0.14
CA LEU A 33 19.11 7.52 -0.74
C LEU A 33 19.99 6.28 -0.91
N LEU A 34 20.02 5.75 -2.11
CA LEU A 34 20.79 4.57 -2.46
C LEU A 34 22.18 4.98 -2.99
N PRO A 35 23.25 4.18 -2.74
CA PRO A 35 24.53 4.39 -3.39
C PRO A 35 24.43 4.15 -4.90
N ASP A 36 25.32 4.81 -5.68
CA ASP A 36 25.32 4.80 -7.15
C ASP A 36 25.43 3.41 -7.80
N ASP A 37 26.01 2.47 -7.10
CA ASP A 37 26.18 1.08 -7.56
C ASP A 37 25.00 0.16 -7.20
N CYS A 38 23.96 0.69 -6.56
CA CYS A 38 22.79 -0.05 -6.16
C CYS A 38 21.68 -0.01 -7.22
N ASP A 39 21.19 -1.18 -7.60
CA ASP A 39 20.01 -1.29 -8.47
C ASP A 39 18.75 -0.92 -7.70
N VAL A 40 18.11 0.18 -8.10
CA VAL A 40 16.93 0.77 -7.46
C VAL A 40 15.74 -0.22 -7.47
N HIS A 41 15.49 -0.89 -8.60
CA HIS A 41 14.36 -1.82 -8.71
C HIS A 41 14.56 -3.08 -7.86
N LYS A 42 15.79 -3.59 -7.82
CA LYS A 42 16.12 -4.72 -6.96
C LYS A 42 15.99 -4.35 -5.48
N MET A 43 16.42 -3.13 -5.12
CA MET A 43 16.27 -2.65 -3.75
C MET A 43 14.80 -2.44 -3.39
N LEU A 44 13.98 -1.93 -4.29
CA LEU A 44 12.53 -1.80 -4.08
C LEU A 44 11.88 -3.15 -3.75
N LEU A 45 12.21 -4.22 -4.50
CA LEU A 45 11.72 -5.57 -4.21
C LEU A 45 12.17 -6.06 -2.83
N ASN A 46 13.42 -5.82 -2.46
CA ASN A 46 13.94 -6.17 -1.15
C ASN A 46 13.23 -5.43 0.00
N LEU A 47 12.94 -4.14 -0.19
CA LEU A 47 12.22 -3.33 0.79
C LEU A 47 10.76 -3.75 0.91
N LYS A 48 10.12 -4.18 -0.19
CA LYS A 48 8.77 -4.74 -0.15
C LYS A 48 8.70 -6.05 0.65
N ILE A 49 9.75 -6.87 0.62
CA ILE A 49 9.84 -8.06 1.49
C ILE A 49 9.93 -7.65 2.98
N LEU A 50 10.69 -6.59 3.30
CA LEU A 50 10.73 -6.06 4.67
C LEU A 50 9.36 -5.51 5.13
N GLU A 51 8.63 -4.83 4.24
CA GLU A 51 7.28 -4.32 4.53
C GLU A 51 6.29 -5.46 4.85
N GLU A 52 6.43 -6.62 4.19
CA GLU A 52 5.60 -7.80 4.52
C GLU A 52 5.90 -8.37 5.92
N GLU A 53 7.15 -8.25 6.40
CA GLU A 53 7.55 -8.72 7.73
C GLU A 53 7.25 -7.69 8.83
N GLU A 54 7.33 -6.41 8.50
CA GLU A 54 7.17 -5.27 9.41
C GLU A 54 6.00 -4.39 8.93
N PRO A 55 4.76 -4.67 9.38
CA PRO A 55 3.56 -3.97 8.89
C PRO A 55 3.53 -2.46 9.16
N GLU A 56 4.40 -1.97 10.04
CA GLU A 56 4.55 -0.55 10.34
C GLU A 56 5.38 0.20 9.29
N LEU A 57 6.09 -0.52 8.42
CA LEU A 57 6.83 0.06 7.30
C LEU A 57 5.89 0.24 6.11
N HIS A 58 5.85 1.45 5.56
CA HIS A 58 5.15 1.72 4.32
C HIS A 58 6.14 2.21 3.27
N ILE A 59 6.42 1.35 2.29
CA ILE A 59 7.33 1.65 1.19
C ILE A 59 6.54 2.21 0.00
N VAL A 60 6.87 3.43 -0.39
CA VAL A 60 6.23 4.15 -1.50
C VAL A 60 7.22 4.29 -2.64
N TRP A 61 6.81 3.88 -3.82
CA TRP A 61 7.55 4.10 -5.05
C TRP A 61 7.01 5.34 -5.78
N GLU A 62 7.86 6.33 -6.00
CA GLU A 62 7.53 7.53 -6.77
C GLU A 62 8.03 7.37 -8.22
N GLU A 63 7.09 7.11 -9.14
CA GLU A 63 7.43 6.82 -10.54
C GLU A 63 8.05 8.02 -11.27
N GLN A 64 7.60 9.24 -10.94
CA GLN A 64 8.04 10.45 -11.65
C GLN A 64 9.50 10.76 -11.40
N THR A 65 9.97 10.56 -10.18
CA THR A 65 11.34 10.82 -9.75
C THR A 65 12.20 9.56 -9.72
N SER A 66 11.59 8.37 -9.85
CA SER A 66 12.23 7.07 -9.67
C SER A 66 12.88 6.94 -8.28
N GLU A 67 12.19 7.39 -7.26
CA GLU A 67 12.65 7.42 -5.89
C GLU A 67 11.88 6.43 -5.01
N ILE A 68 12.56 5.89 -4.01
CA ILE A 68 11.95 5.08 -2.97
C ILE A 68 11.78 5.94 -1.74
N HIS A 69 10.56 6.02 -1.25
CA HIS A 69 10.21 6.67 0.00
C HIS A 69 9.75 5.64 1.02
N VAL A 70 9.97 5.93 2.29
CA VAL A 70 9.46 5.16 3.41
C VAL A 70 8.70 6.06 4.36
N GLN A 71 7.55 5.60 4.82
CA GLN A 71 6.77 6.31 5.83
C GLN A 71 7.03 5.67 7.20
N LEU A 72 7.43 6.49 8.15
CA LEU A 72 7.86 6.10 9.49
C LEU A 72 7.23 7.01 10.55
N MET A 73 7.25 6.58 11.81
CA MET A 73 6.78 7.36 12.94
C MET A 73 7.85 8.26 13.53
N GLY A 74 9.14 8.01 13.25
CA GLY A 74 10.22 8.82 13.80
C GLY A 74 11.62 8.27 13.56
N ASP A 75 12.62 9.03 14.04
CA ASP A 75 14.04 8.81 13.76
C ASP A 75 14.60 7.46 14.25
N VAL A 76 14.04 6.91 15.33
CA VAL A 76 14.48 5.60 15.86
C VAL A 76 14.23 4.49 14.84
N GLN A 77 13.12 4.56 14.09
CA GLN A 77 12.82 3.59 13.04
C GLN A 77 13.77 3.72 11.85
N ILE A 78 14.28 4.92 11.55
CA ILE A 78 15.29 5.14 10.52
C ILE A 78 16.56 4.34 10.83
N GLU A 79 17.07 4.44 12.06
CA GLU A 79 18.28 3.73 12.47
C GLU A 79 18.09 2.21 12.41
N ILE A 80 16.92 1.73 12.83
CA ILE A 80 16.58 0.30 12.76
C ILE A 80 16.53 -0.17 11.31
N LEU A 81 15.82 0.55 10.44
CA LEU A 81 15.68 0.20 9.03
C LEU A 81 17.02 0.24 8.30
N GLN A 82 17.85 1.26 8.55
CA GLN A 82 19.20 1.36 7.99
C GLN A 82 20.06 0.14 8.36
N ARG A 83 20.00 -0.28 9.62
CA ARG A 83 20.72 -1.47 10.10
C ARG A 83 20.18 -2.75 9.44
N MET A 84 18.85 -2.91 9.34
CA MET A 84 18.23 -4.07 8.70
C MET A 84 18.62 -4.18 7.22
N ILE A 85 18.59 -3.08 6.48
CA ILE A 85 19.00 -3.05 5.07
C ILE A 85 20.46 -3.46 4.93
N LYS A 86 21.33 -2.90 5.78
CA LYS A 86 22.76 -3.26 5.77
C LYS A 86 23.03 -4.72 6.11
N GLU A 87 22.35 -5.25 7.13
CA GLU A 87 22.55 -6.65 7.58
C GLU A 87 22.00 -7.66 6.58
N ARG A 88 20.86 -7.39 5.95
CA ARG A 88 20.20 -8.34 5.03
C ARG A 88 20.69 -8.25 3.60
N PHE A 89 20.91 -7.02 3.12
CA PHE A 89 21.20 -6.78 1.71
C PHE A 89 22.63 -6.28 1.47
N GLY A 90 23.38 -5.98 2.52
CA GLY A 90 24.76 -5.50 2.42
C GLY A 90 24.90 -4.08 1.89
N VAL A 91 23.80 -3.33 1.75
CA VAL A 91 23.77 -1.98 1.22
C VAL A 91 23.67 -0.96 2.35
N LEU A 92 24.53 0.04 2.31
CA LEU A 92 24.45 1.19 3.23
C LEU A 92 23.62 2.28 2.57
N VAL A 93 22.46 2.57 3.14
CA VAL A 93 21.55 3.61 2.66
C VAL A 93 21.63 4.85 3.56
N GLU A 94 21.29 6.00 3.01
CA GLU A 94 21.06 7.24 3.75
C GLU A 94 19.60 7.65 3.62
N PHE A 95 19.15 8.55 4.47
CA PHE A 95 17.78 9.06 4.42
C PHE A 95 17.82 10.57 4.19
N GLY A 96 16.95 11.04 3.31
CA GLY A 96 16.75 12.46 3.06
C GLY A 96 16.04 13.16 4.21
N GLU A 97 15.75 14.43 4.03
CA GLU A 97 14.95 15.19 5.00
C GLU A 97 13.54 14.63 5.09
N GLY A 98 13.04 14.47 6.32
CA GLY A 98 11.68 13.99 6.56
C GLY A 98 10.64 15.05 6.20
N SER A 99 9.57 14.63 5.57
CA SER A 99 8.39 15.46 5.30
C SER A 99 7.13 14.87 5.92
N ILE A 100 6.13 15.71 6.19
CA ILE A 100 4.87 15.26 6.77
C ILE A 100 4.05 14.53 5.71
N VAL A 101 3.47 13.38 6.08
CA VAL A 101 2.51 12.67 5.24
C VAL A 101 1.18 13.42 5.26
N TYR A 102 0.84 14.07 4.16
CA TYR A 102 -0.46 14.71 3.98
C TYR A 102 -1.50 13.69 3.50
N LYS A 103 -2.69 13.75 4.08
CA LYS A 103 -3.85 13.01 3.60
C LYS A 103 -4.80 13.99 2.92
N GLU A 104 -5.30 13.59 1.78
CA GLU A 104 -6.26 14.36 1.00
C GLU A 104 -7.63 13.69 1.04
N THR A 105 -8.67 14.50 0.89
CA THR A 105 -10.04 14.05 0.69
C THR A 105 -10.73 14.94 -0.30
N ILE A 106 -11.77 14.42 -0.93
CA ILE A 106 -12.64 15.20 -1.82
C ILE A 106 -13.62 16.04 -0.99
N THR A 107 -13.96 17.21 -1.49
CA THR A 107 -14.91 18.14 -0.84
C THR A 107 -16.33 18.01 -1.36
N ALA A 108 -16.52 17.38 -2.52
CA ALA A 108 -17.81 17.15 -3.16
C ALA A 108 -17.79 15.81 -3.91
N PRO A 109 -18.97 15.21 -4.16
CA PRO A 109 -19.05 14.00 -4.98
C PRO A 109 -18.46 14.24 -6.38
N VAL A 110 -17.67 13.28 -6.85
CA VAL A 110 -17.06 13.27 -8.18
C VAL A 110 -17.25 11.90 -8.83
N GLU A 111 -17.33 11.87 -10.17
CA GLU A 111 -17.44 10.65 -10.94
C GLU A 111 -16.21 10.49 -11.83
N GLY A 112 -15.65 9.27 -11.82
CA GLY A 112 -14.60 8.84 -12.72
C GLY A 112 -15.06 7.66 -13.56
N VAL A 113 -14.67 7.63 -14.82
CA VAL A 113 -15.03 6.56 -15.76
C VAL A 113 -13.77 5.90 -16.29
N GLY A 114 -13.70 4.58 -16.13
CA GLY A 114 -12.70 3.73 -16.77
C GLY A 114 -13.31 2.96 -17.91
N HIS A 115 -12.66 3.00 -19.08
CA HIS A 115 -13.12 2.33 -20.28
C HIS A 115 -11.98 1.47 -20.86
N PHE A 116 -12.30 0.23 -21.24
CA PHE A 116 -11.36 -0.70 -21.82
C PHE A 116 -12.01 -1.50 -22.94
N GLU A 117 -11.52 -1.36 -24.17
CA GLU A 117 -12.08 -1.99 -25.36
C GLU A 117 -11.00 -2.61 -26.27
N PRO A 118 -10.30 -3.68 -25.84
CA PRO A 118 -9.39 -4.41 -26.74
C PRO A 118 -10.11 -5.54 -27.45
N LEU A 119 -9.95 -5.65 -28.76
CA LEU A 119 -10.18 -6.85 -29.57
C LEU A 119 -11.49 -7.64 -29.30
N ARG A 120 -12.64 -7.01 -29.16
CA ARG A 120 -13.98 -7.60 -28.89
C ARG A 120 -14.34 -7.78 -27.41
N HIS A 121 -13.52 -7.28 -26.48
CA HIS A 121 -13.88 -7.20 -25.10
C HIS A 121 -14.25 -5.75 -24.79
N TYR A 122 -15.34 -5.55 -24.09
CA TYR A 122 -15.78 -4.24 -23.64
C TYR A 122 -15.97 -4.27 -22.12
N ALA A 123 -15.37 -3.33 -21.43
CA ALA A 123 -15.60 -3.09 -20.03
C ALA A 123 -15.63 -1.58 -19.76
N GLU A 124 -16.65 -1.13 -19.04
CA GLU A 124 -16.78 0.25 -18.59
C GLU A 124 -17.18 0.25 -17.12
N VAL A 125 -16.47 1.01 -16.32
CA VAL A 125 -16.73 1.15 -14.89
C VAL A 125 -16.87 2.62 -14.56
N HIS A 126 -17.97 2.99 -13.93
CA HIS A 126 -18.24 4.28 -13.36
C HIS A 126 -18.05 4.21 -11.86
N LEU A 127 -17.14 5.03 -11.33
CA LEU A 127 -16.87 5.15 -9.91
C LEU A 127 -17.35 6.51 -9.42
N ARG A 128 -18.33 6.51 -8.53
CA ARG A 128 -18.77 7.71 -7.82
C ARG A 128 -18.07 7.75 -6.45
N LEU A 129 -17.23 8.75 -6.27
CA LEU A 129 -16.54 9.00 -5.01
C LEU A 129 -17.34 10.03 -4.23
N GLU A 130 -17.64 9.75 -2.99
CA GLU A 130 -18.35 10.66 -2.08
C GLU A 130 -17.50 10.94 -0.84
N PRO A 131 -17.50 12.18 -0.32
CA PRO A 131 -16.80 12.48 0.91
C PRO A 131 -17.49 11.77 2.09
N GLY A 132 -16.73 10.98 2.85
CA GLY A 132 -17.19 10.36 4.08
C GLY A 132 -16.90 11.20 5.32
N GLU A 133 -17.35 10.75 6.48
CA GLU A 133 -17.01 11.37 7.76
C GLU A 133 -15.51 11.16 8.07
N ARG A 134 -14.92 12.11 8.79
CA ARG A 134 -13.52 12.01 9.18
C ARG A 134 -13.27 10.77 10.04
N GLY A 135 -12.37 9.90 9.59
CA GLY A 135 -12.02 8.65 10.27
C GLY A 135 -12.95 7.47 9.94
N SER A 136 -13.90 7.62 9.00
CA SER A 136 -14.80 6.52 8.58
C SER A 136 -14.10 5.43 7.77
N GLY A 137 -12.85 5.67 7.34
CA GLY A 137 -12.16 4.78 6.42
C GLY A 137 -12.77 4.77 5.02
N MET A 138 -12.31 3.86 4.18
CA MET A 138 -12.80 3.67 2.82
C MET A 138 -13.97 2.66 2.85
N GLN A 139 -15.10 3.02 2.24
CA GLN A 139 -16.27 2.17 2.13
C GLN A 139 -16.60 1.97 0.65
N PHE A 140 -16.96 0.76 0.28
CA PHE A 140 -17.31 0.39 -1.09
C PHE A 140 -18.74 -0.13 -1.16
N ALA A 141 -19.49 0.31 -2.16
CA ALA A 141 -20.83 -0.16 -2.44
C ALA A 141 -21.06 -0.26 -3.94
N ALA A 142 -21.94 -1.16 -4.38
CA ALA A 142 -22.39 -1.24 -5.76
C ALA A 142 -23.82 -0.69 -5.85
N GLU A 143 -24.07 0.25 -6.77
CA GLU A 143 -25.40 0.79 -7.08
C GLU A 143 -26.02 0.12 -8.31
N CYS A 144 -25.29 -0.78 -8.96
CA CYS A 144 -25.77 -1.49 -10.12
C CYS A 144 -26.80 -2.57 -9.74
N SER A 145 -27.92 -2.62 -10.45
CA SER A 145 -28.94 -3.66 -10.25
C SER A 145 -28.40 -5.06 -10.63
N GLU A 146 -28.77 -6.08 -9.86
CA GLU A 146 -28.43 -7.49 -10.17
C GLU A 146 -29.04 -7.96 -11.50
N ASP A 147 -30.11 -7.32 -11.98
CA ASP A 147 -30.70 -7.58 -13.30
C ASP A 147 -29.82 -7.09 -14.47
N ILE A 148 -28.94 -6.12 -14.21
CA ILE A 148 -28.02 -5.57 -15.21
C ILE A 148 -26.66 -6.28 -15.15
N LEU A 149 -26.14 -6.48 -13.93
CA LEU A 149 -24.88 -7.17 -13.68
C LEU A 149 -25.05 -8.14 -12.52
N ASP A 150 -24.84 -9.43 -12.79
CA ASP A 150 -24.92 -10.50 -11.79
C ASP A 150 -24.05 -10.18 -10.55
N ARG A 151 -24.56 -10.57 -9.38
CA ARG A 151 -23.94 -10.31 -8.08
C ARG A 151 -22.47 -10.77 -7.97
N ASN A 152 -22.12 -11.86 -8.64
CA ASN A 152 -20.75 -12.37 -8.60
C ASN A 152 -19.78 -11.43 -9.32
N TRP A 153 -20.22 -10.80 -10.42
CA TRP A 153 -19.43 -9.81 -11.13
C TRP A 153 -19.32 -8.50 -10.34
N GLN A 154 -20.40 -8.05 -9.71
CA GLN A 154 -20.35 -6.88 -8.82
C GLN A 154 -19.35 -7.11 -7.68
N ARG A 155 -19.41 -8.30 -7.05
CA ARG A 155 -18.46 -8.65 -5.98
C ARG A 155 -17.01 -8.69 -6.48
N LEU A 156 -16.78 -9.20 -7.70
CA LEU A 156 -15.43 -9.22 -8.29
C LEU A 156 -14.87 -7.80 -8.46
N VAL A 157 -15.68 -6.85 -8.95
CA VAL A 157 -15.28 -5.45 -9.09
C VAL A 157 -14.97 -4.79 -7.73
N LEU A 158 -15.71 -5.13 -6.68
CA LEU A 158 -15.49 -4.58 -5.34
C LEU A 158 -14.24 -5.16 -4.63
N THR A 159 -13.70 -6.28 -5.09
CA THR A 159 -12.54 -6.96 -4.47
C THR A 159 -11.22 -6.72 -5.21
N HIS A 160 -11.24 -6.04 -6.34
CA HIS A 160 -10.08 -5.68 -7.16
C HIS A 160 -9.96 -4.18 -7.40
#